data_a0caf944252544c0c477cba6372b0a8f
#
_entry.id   a0caf944252544c0c477cba6372b0a8f
#
_cell.length_a   1.000
_cell.length_b   1.000
_cell.length_c   1.000
_cell.angle_alpha   90.00
_cell.angle_beta   90.00
_cell.angle_gamma   90.00
#
_symmetry.space_group_name_H-M   'P 1'
#
loop_
_entity.id
_entity.type
_entity.pdbx_description
1 polymer ?
#
loop_
_entity_poly.entity_id
_entity_poly.type
_entity_poly.pdbx_seq_one_letter_code
_entity_poly.pdbx_strand_id
1 'polypeptide(L)'
;MYKKIALLLALMCMLVVTAFAANKRFTLVIDPGHGGHDAGARGAMSKEKDVNLTVALRFGKYVEQNMPEVRVIYTRTQDKFVPLHERANIANRANADLFISVHTNALPAGKVARGFETYTLGMHRAKDNLDVAMRENSVISMEKGFEQAYEGFDPKSSESYIIFEFIQGKNMERSVDLARMIQRSVCEGAGRPSKGVHQAGFLVLRETSMPGCLIELGFITTPDEERLLNDKNKVDDIAKGIYEAFCNYKNKYDKSVSVPYRASERRVSAVPTIVPDSYKEKETASAKLIPEKKIEPAAKKMEAAKKEGSSRNADSVRKVDSSIKVDSSKKVEKEKEETPVFKLQIFVGDRMLRKGDAHFKGETEFDSFKEGSLVKYTIGSSTNYNEIYRLRKEKLDKFPEAFIIAFKNGEKYDVNQAIREFRQNRNK
;
A
#
# COMPACT_ATOMS: atom_id res chain seq x y z
N MET A 1 49.14 -43.82 15.93
CA MET A 1 49.08 -42.47 16.59
C MET A 1 48.38 -41.45 15.65
N TYR A 2 48.80 -41.25 14.41
CA TYR A 2 48.24 -40.29 13.49
C TYR A 2 46.73 -40.46 13.15
N LYS A 3 46.24 -41.69 13.04
CA LYS A 3 44.81 -41.98 12.77
C LYS A 3 43.90 -41.53 13.92
N LYS A 4 44.38 -41.62 15.20
CA LYS A 4 43.61 -41.13 16.36
C LYS A 4 43.62 -39.61 16.42
N ILE A 5 44.73 -38.96 16.03
CA ILE A 5 44.85 -37.47 15.98
C ILE A 5 43.96 -36.91 14.84
N ALA A 6 43.96 -37.55 13.69
CA ALA A 6 43.10 -37.15 12.56
C ALA A 6 41.61 -37.28 12.89
N LEU A 7 41.21 -38.36 13.63
CA LEU A 7 39.84 -38.55 14.09
C LEU A 7 39.42 -37.49 15.09
N LEU A 8 40.34 -37.11 16.03
CA LEU A 8 40.09 -36.05 17.02
C LEU A 8 39.94 -34.67 16.36
N LEU A 9 40.78 -34.37 15.37
CA LEU A 9 40.70 -33.15 14.58
C LEU A 9 39.41 -33.09 13.74
N ALA A 10 39.01 -34.21 13.14
CA ALA A 10 37.74 -34.29 12.41
C ALA A 10 36.53 -34.11 13.33
N LEU A 11 36.54 -34.68 14.53
CA LEU A 11 35.50 -34.52 15.54
C LEU A 11 35.43 -33.06 16.06
N MET A 12 36.59 -32.47 16.26
CA MET A 12 36.72 -31.06 16.70
C MET A 12 36.25 -30.10 15.59
N CYS A 13 36.55 -30.35 14.31
CA CYS A 13 36.02 -29.64 13.17
C CYS A 13 34.49 -29.79 13.07
N MET A 14 33.94 -30.99 13.28
CA MET A 14 32.50 -31.21 13.31
C MET A 14 31.81 -30.45 14.43
N LEU A 15 32.40 -30.38 15.63
CA LEU A 15 31.90 -29.59 16.76
C LEU A 15 31.95 -28.10 16.49
N VAL A 16 32.99 -27.60 15.81
CA VAL A 16 33.11 -26.22 15.41
C VAL A 16 32.07 -25.83 14.33
N VAL A 17 31.82 -26.70 13.36
CA VAL A 17 30.81 -26.49 12.31
C VAL A 17 29.38 -26.44 12.89
N THR A 18 29.09 -27.28 13.90
CA THR A 18 27.77 -27.21 14.58
C THR A 18 27.61 -26.00 15.47
N ALA A 19 28.70 -25.47 16.02
CA ALA A 19 28.67 -24.21 16.82
C ALA A 19 28.45 -22.97 15.93
N PHE A 20 28.85 -23.00 14.65
CA PHE A 20 28.63 -21.91 13.69
C PHE A 20 27.29 -21.97 12.95
N ALA A 21 26.50 -23.02 13.08
CA ALA A 21 25.09 -23.00 12.76
C ALA A 21 24.34 -22.16 13.84
N ALA A 22 24.80 -20.94 14.06
CA ALA A 22 24.11 -19.99 14.92
C ALA A 22 22.69 -19.82 14.35
N ASN A 23 21.70 -20.34 15.07
CA ASN A 23 20.30 -20.16 14.72
C ASN A 23 20.08 -18.67 14.44
N LYS A 24 19.81 -18.35 13.18
CA LYS A 24 19.47 -16.96 12.77
C LYS A 24 18.30 -16.53 13.66
N ARG A 25 18.55 -15.59 14.58
CA ARG A 25 17.48 -15.06 15.42
C ARG A 25 16.45 -14.36 14.55
N PHE A 26 15.17 -14.61 14.81
CA PHE A 26 14.10 -13.83 14.19
C PHE A 26 14.29 -12.36 14.52
N THR A 27 14.37 -11.51 13.52
CA THR A 27 14.61 -10.07 13.68
C THR A 27 13.34 -9.31 13.41
N LEU A 28 12.81 -8.66 14.44
CA LEU A 28 11.66 -7.75 14.38
C LEU A 28 12.16 -6.31 14.39
N VAL A 29 11.74 -5.52 13.38
CA VAL A 29 11.92 -4.06 13.41
C VAL A 29 10.60 -3.40 13.78
N ILE A 30 10.65 -2.56 14.82
CA ILE A 30 9.55 -1.73 15.27
C ILE A 30 9.88 -0.28 14.90
N ASP A 31 8.97 0.36 14.19
CA ASP A 31 9.13 1.71 13.67
C ASP A 31 8.12 2.65 14.34
N PRO A 32 8.48 3.38 15.41
CA PRO A 32 7.64 4.46 15.92
C PRO A 32 7.62 5.60 14.91
N GLY A 33 6.48 5.84 14.24
CA GLY A 33 6.33 6.91 13.24
C GLY A 33 6.66 8.30 13.80
N HIS A 34 7.08 9.21 12.90
CA HIS A 34 7.44 10.59 13.23
C HIS A 34 8.62 10.72 14.19
N GLY A 35 8.79 11.89 14.85
CA GLY A 35 9.84 12.13 15.84
C GLY A 35 10.64 13.41 15.61
N GLY A 36 11.23 13.98 16.66
CA GLY A 36 11.99 15.22 16.62
C GLY A 36 11.12 16.41 16.17
N HIS A 37 11.52 17.08 15.10
CA HIS A 37 10.76 18.21 14.52
C HIS A 37 9.49 17.79 13.79
N ASP A 38 9.38 16.53 13.38
CA ASP A 38 8.14 15.97 12.84
C ASP A 38 7.25 15.49 13.99
N ALA A 39 6.23 16.26 14.29
CA ALA A 39 5.29 15.93 15.35
C ALA A 39 4.26 14.88 14.96
N GLY A 40 4.08 14.60 13.67
CA GLY A 40 2.90 13.92 13.16
C GLY A 40 1.63 14.72 13.40
N ALA A 41 0.51 14.06 13.48
CA ALA A 41 -0.76 14.67 13.84
C ALA A 41 -0.74 15.23 15.28
N ARG A 42 -1.57 16.26 15.50
CA ARG A 42 -1.66 16.94 16.80
C ARG A 42 -3.08 16.82 17.33
N GLY A 43 -3.21 16.27 18.51
CA GLY A 43 -4.40 16.35 19.32
C GLY A 43 -4.49 17.64 20.13
N ALA A 44 -5.41 17.70 21.06
CA ALA A 44 -5.53 18.81 22.00
C ALA A 44 -4.49 18.75 23.13
N MET A 45 -4.07 17.55 23.53
CA MET A 45 -3.19 17.31 24.68
C MET A 45 -1.86 16.67 24.29
N SER A 46 -1.79 15.97 23.17
CA SER A 46 -0.67 15.12 22.79
C SER A 46 -0.29 15.27 21.32
N LYS A 47 0.86 14.71 20.97
CA LYS A 47 1.37 14.62 19.61
C LYS A 47 1.48 13.16 19.23
N GLU A 48 1.21 12.85 17.99
CA GLU A 48 1.28 11.52 17.44
C GLU A 48 2.63 10.85 17.71
N LYS A 49 3.74 11.54 17.47
CA LYS A 49 5.11 11.02 17.72
C LYS A 49 5.33 10.46 19.11
N ASP A 50 4.68 11.05 20.13
CA ASP A 50 4.85 10.66 21.53
C ASP A 50 4.01 9.42 21.86
N VAL A 51 2.80 9.35 21.34
CA VAL A 51 1.91 8.20 21.44
C VAL A 51 2.53 6.99 20.73
N ASN A 52 2.99 7.17 19.49
CA ASN A 52 3.61 6.12 18.68
C ASN A 52 4.84 5.54 19.39
N LEU A 53 5.73 6.41 19.94
CA LEU A 53 6.90 5.97 20.68
C LEU A 53 6.52 5.18 21.93
N THR A 54 5.53 5.64 22.66
CA THR A 54 5.09 5.00 23.92
C THR A 54 4.56 3.59 23.66
N VAL A 55 3.69 3.42 22.67
CA VAL A 55 3.12 2.11 22.33
C VAL A 55 4.18 1.19 21.75
N ALA A 56 5.01 1.68 20.84
CA ALA A 56 6.07 0.90 20.19
C ALA A 56 7.09 0.35 21.21
N LEU A 57 7.54 1.18 22.16
CA LEU A 57 8.47 0.75 23.21
C LEU A 57 7.84 -0.26 24.17
N ARG A 58 6.53 -0.10 24.50
CA ARG A 58 5.82 -1.09 25.33
C ARG A 58 5.67 -2.41 24.63
N PHE A 59 5.28 -2.40 23.36
CA PHE A 59 5.19 -3.60 22.53
C PHE A 59 6.54 -4.31 22.47
N GLY A 60 7.60 -3.59 22.11
CA GLY A 60 8.93 -4.18 22.04
C GLY A 60 9.43 -4.74 23.37
N LYS A 61 9.12 -4.06 24.49
CA LYS A 61 9.43 -4.56 25.84
C LYS A 61 8.75 -5.90 26.14
N TYR A 62 7.48 -6.08 25.71
CA TYR A 62 6.83 -7.39 25.82
C TYR A 62 7.57 -8.47 25.02
N VAL A 63 8.03 -8.17 23.80
CA VAL A 63 8.82 -9.11 23.01
C VAL A 63 10.15 -9.41 23.68
N GLU A 64 10.93 -8.40 24.08
CA GLU A 64 12.24 -8.55 24.71
C GLU A 64 12.19 -9.37 26.02
N GLN A 65 11.13 -9.18 26.82
CA GLN A 65 10.98 -9.88 28.09
C GLN A 65 10.51 -11.34 27.94
N ASN A 66 9.70 -11.64 26.94
CA ASN A 66 9.06 -12.95 26.82
C ASN A 66 9.61 -13.82 25.69
N MET A 67 10.41 -13.24 24.78
CA MET A 67 10.94 -13.94 23.59
C MET A 67 12.43 -13.57 23.38
N PRO A 68 13.35 -14.04 24.24
CA PRO A 68 14.77 -13.68 24.21
C PRO A 68 15.47 -14.16 22.91
N GLU A 69 14.88 -15.10 22.20
CA GLU A 69 15.32 -15.58 20.89
C GLU A 69 14.99 -14.59 19.75
N VAL A 70 14.16 -13.57 19.99
CA VAL A 70 13.84 -12.51 19.03
C VAL A 70 14.80 -11.34 19.20
N ARG A 71 15.37 -10.90 18.09
CA ARG A 71 16.14 -9.65 18.05
C ARG A 71 15.19 -8.49 17.73
N VAL A 72 14.95 -7.63 18.69
CA VAL A 72 14.16 -6.39 18.48
C VAL A 72 15.10 -5.25 18.10
N ILE A 73 14.72 -4.51 17.05
CA ILE A 73 15.39 -3.31 16.59
C ILE A 73 14.33 -2.21 16.47
N TYR A 74 14.63 -1.03 16.97
CA TYR A 74 13.78 0.14 16.84
C TYR A 74 14.41 1.12 15.84
N THR A 75 13.59 1.77 15.02
CA THR A 75 14.07 2.85 14.15
C THR A 75 14.43 4.08 14.98
N ARG A 76 13.73 4.29 16.11
CA ARG A 76 14.06 5.24 17.17
C ARG A 76 13.58 4.75 18.54
N THR A 77 14.29 5.13 19.58
CA THR A 77 13.93 4.88 21.00
C THR A 77 13.73 6.17 21.80
N GLN A 78 13.91 7.31 21.13
CA GLN A 78 13.82 8.65 21.71
C GLN A 78 13.07 9.57 20.77
N ASP A 79 12.76 10.79 21.22
CA ASP A 79 12.18 11.84 20.38
C ASP A 79 13.22 12.38 19.38
N LYS A 80 13.48 11.63 18.33
CA LYS A 80 14.44 11.91 17.26
C LYS A 80 13.78 11.79 15.91
N PHE A 81 14.05 12.72 15.01
CA PHE A 81 13.66 12.60 13.60
C PHE A 81 14.50 11.53 12.91
N VAL A 82 13.84 10.62 12.21
CA VAL A 82 14.46 9.62 11.33
C VAL A 82 13.77 9.72 9.98
N PRO A 83 14.53 10.03 8.91
CA PRO A 83 13.99 10.07 7.55
C PRO A 83 13.28 8.78 7.17
N LEU A 84 12.26 8.86 6.35
CA LEU A 84 11.40 7.71 6.02
C LEU A 84 12.20 6.59 5.33
N HIS A 85 13.08 6.95 4.36
CA HIS A 85 13.97 5.98 3.71
C HIS A 85 14.95 5.31 4.70
N GLU A 86 15.41 6.04 5.73
CA GLU A 86 16.33 5.49 6.72
C GLU A 86 15.65 4.46 7.64
N ARG A 87 14.36 4.63 7.94
CA ARG A 87 13.55 3.62 8.67
C ARG A 87 13.56 2.27 7.94
N ALA A 88 13.27 2.30 6.65
CA ALA A 88 13.34 1.13 5.80
C ALA A 88 14.77 0.56 5.67
N ASN A 89 15.79 1.43 5.54
CA ASN A 89 17.18 1.03 5.48
C ASN A 89 17.66 0.34 6.75
N ILE A 90 17.23 0.79 7.94
CA ILE A 90 17.51 0.11 9.21
C ILE A 90 17.01 -1.34 9.15
N ALA A 91 15.77 -1.56 8.68
CA ALA A 91 15.20 -2.89 8.57
C ALA A 91 15.91 -3.75 7.51
N ASN A 92 16.20 -3.17 6.35
CA ASN A 92 16.86 -3.87 5.24
C ASN A 92 18.29 -4.27 5.58
N ARG A 93 19.09 -3.36 6.17
CA ARG A 93 20.46 -3.67 6.61
C ARG A 93 20.50 -4.72 7.73
N ALA A 94 19.46 -4.76 8.57
CA ALA A 94 19.35 -5.76 9.62
C ALA A 94 18.91 -7.14 9.08
N ASN A 95 18.58 -7.26 7.80
CA ASN A 95 17.91 -8.43 7.20
C ASN A 95 16.73 -8.87 8.07
N ALA A 96 15.88 -7.92 8.43
CA ALA A 96 14.74 -8.17 9.31
C ALA A 96 13.76 -9.18 8.69
N ASP A 97 13.14 -9.97 9.54
CA ASP A 97 12.13 -10.95 9.15
C ASP A 97 10.73 -10.32 9.17
N LEU A 98 10.56 -9.20 9.90
CA LEU A 98 9.30 -8.49 10.04
C LEU A 98 9.52 -7.00 10.33
N PHE A 99 8.65 -6.14 9.76
CA PHE A 99 8.61 -4.70 9.98
C PHE A 99 7.21 -4.26 10.44
N ILE A 100 7.11 -3.55 11.56
CA ILE A 100 5.85 -3.01 12.09
C ILE A 100 6.04 -1.52 12.35
N SER A 101 5.34 -0.68 11.57
CA SER A 101 5.28 0.76 11.78
C SER A 101 4.06 1.12 12.63
N VAL A 102 4.23 2.03 13.58
CA VAL A 102 3.21 2.42 14.56
C VAL A 102 2.90 3.90 14.40
N HIS A 103 1.67 4.21 14.08
CA HIS A 103 1.12 5.53 13.82
C HIS A 103 -0.18 5.79 14.58
N THR A 104 -0.65 7.03 14.55
CA THR A 104 -1.91 7.45 15.16
C THR A 104 -2.65 8.39 14.21
N ASN A 105 -3.78 7.95 13.70
CA ASN A 105 -4.58 8.60 12.70
C ASN A 105 -5.13 9.97 13.14
N ALA A 106 -5.48 10.80 12.17
CA ALA A 106 -6.11 12.09 12.38
C ALA A 106 -7.18 12.36 11.32
N LEU A 107 -8.16 13.15 11.67
CA LEU A 107 -9.22 13.58 10.77
C LEU A 107 -9.22 15.11 10.61
N PRO A 108 -9.69 15.63 9.47
CA PRO A 108 -9.97 17.04 9.31
C PRO A 108 -10.92 17.58 10.37
N ALA A 109 -10.83 18.86 10.65
CA ALA A 109 -11.70 19.54 11.63
C ALA A 109 -13.19 19.25 11.37
N GLY A 110 -13.92 18.95 12.44
CA GLY A 110 -15.36 18.65 12.41
C GLY A 110 -15.70 17.19 12.07
N LYS A 111 -14.73 16.35 11.71
CA LYS A 111 -14.93 14.91 11.54
C LYS A 111 -14.53 14.16 12.81
N VAL A 112 -15.26 13.09 13.11
CA VAL A 112 -15.04 12.22 14.27
C VAL A 112 -15.01 10.77 13.81
N ALA A 113 -14.00 10.03 14.20
CA ALA A 113 -13.97 8.58 14.08
C ALA A 113 -13.29 7.95 15.30
N ARG A 114 -13.54 6.68 15.51
CA ARG A 114 -12.99 5.88 16.61
C ARG A 114 -12.58 4.52 16.10
N GLY A 115 -11.56 3.97 16.73
CA GLY A 115 -11.17 2.60 16.51
C GLY A 115 -9.76 2.45 15.99
N PHE A 116 -9.40 1.21 15.78
CA PHE A 116 -8.09 0.75 15.39
C PHE A 116 -8.14 0.22 13.96
N GLU A 117 -7.12 0.51 13.18
CA GLU A 117 -6.99 0.03 11.81
C GLU A 117 -5.56 -0.36 11.47
N THR A 118 -5.40 -1.26 10.52
CA THR A 118 -4.09 -1.70 10.05
C THR A 118 -4.01 -1.58 8.53
N TYR A 119 -2.82 -1.30 8.05
CA TYR A 119 -2.53 -1.09 6.64
C TYR A 119 -1.40 -2.00 6.17
N THR A 120 -1.53 -2.50 4.95
CA THR A 120 -0.45 -3.14 4.19
C THR A 120 -0.16 -2.34 2.93
N LEU A 121 1.04 -2.55 2.37
CA LEU A 121 1.39 -1.98 1.09
C LEU A 121 0.45 -2.50 0.00
N GLY A 122 -0.05 -1.61 -0.84
CA GLY A 122 -0.87 -1.96 -1.98
C GLY A 122 -1.68 -0.79 -2.51
N MET A 123 -2.56 -1.08 -3.46
CA MET A 123 -3.44 -0.09 -4.03
C MET A 123 -4.52 0.33 -3.02
N HIS A 124 -4.71 1.63 -2.86
CA HIS A 124 -5.84 2.16 -2.09
C HIS A 124 -7.14 1.96 -2.89
N ARG A 125 -8.13 1.31 -2.28
CA ARG A 125 -9.45 1.13 -2.88
C ARG A 125 -10.45 2.23 -2.51
N ALA A 126 -10.22 2.90 -1.38
CA ALA A 126 -11.04 4.00 -0.89
C ALA A 126 -10.22 5.30 -0.85
N LYS A 127 -10.88 6.43 -1.09
CA LYS A 127 -10.25 7.75 -1.04
C LYS A 127 -9.63 8.02 0.33
N ASP A 128 -10.32 7.64 1.40
CA ASP A 128 -9.85 7.87 2.77
C ASP A 128 -8.50 7.17 3.02
N ASN A 129 -8.27 5.98 2.44
CA ASN A 129 -6.99 5.26 2.54
C ASN A 129 -5.86 6.00 1.80
N LEU A 130 -6.17 6.65 0.67
CA LEU A 130 -5.21 7.51 -0.02
C LEU A 130 -4.86 8.72 0.83
N ASP A 131 -5.87 9.37 1.42
CA ASP A 131 -5.67 10.56 2.25
C ASP A 131 -4.75 10.26 3.45
N VAL A 132 -4.89 9.09 4.08
CA VAL A 132 -3.97 8.62 5.14
C VAL A 132 -2.56 8.45 4.58
N ALA A 133 -2.38 7.72 3.48
CA ALA A 133 -1.05 7.52 2.89
C ALA A 133 -0.39 8.83 2.44
N MET A 134 -1.16 9.77 1.90
CA MET A 134 -0.66 11.10 1.50
C MET A 134 -0.17 11.88 2.72
N ARG A 135 -0.91 11.82 3.83
CA ARG A 135 -0.51 12.48 5.08
C ARG A 135 0.79 11.90 5.61
N GLU A 136 0.88 10.57 5.72
CA GLU A 136 2.06 9.89 6.26
C GLU A 136 3.29 10.07 5.36
N ASN A 137 3.12 9.99 4.05
CA ASN A 137 4.21 10.21 3.11
C ASN A 137 4.63 11.69 3.01
N SER A 138 3.82 12.64 3.46
CA SER A 138 4.13 14.08 3.37
C SER A 138 5.41 14.46 4.14
N VAL A 139 5.82 13.66 5.10
CA VAL A 139 7.04 13.84 5.90
C VAL A 139 8.31 13.91 5.03
N ILE A 140 8.32 13.26 3.86
CA ILE A 140 9.48 13.32 2.96
C ILE A 140 9.85 14.76 2.55
N SER A 141 8.86 15.67 2.51
CA SER A 141 9.10 17.09 2.21
C SER A 141 9.96 17.79 3.26
N MET A 142 10.13 17.21 4.46
CA MET A 142 11.01 17.69 5.53
C MET A 142 12.43 17.12 5.42
N GLU A 143 12.65 16.18 4.50
CA GLU A 143 13.93 15.51 4.31
C GLU A 143 14.80 16.29 3.30
N LYS A 144 16.09 16.45 3.61
CA LYS A 144 17.03 17.09 2.67
C LYS A 144 17.25 16.19 1.46
N GLY A 145 17.07 16.75 0.25
CA GLY A 145 17.30 16.01 -0.99
C GLY A 145 16.23 14.96 -1.31
N PHE A 146 15.02 15.12 -0.77
CA PHE A 146 13.92 14.16 -0.93
C PHE A 146 13.55 13.94 -2.40
N GLU A 147 13.62 14.96 -3.26
CA GLU A 147 13.28 14.84 -4.68
C GLU A 147 14.16 13.80 -5.39
N GLN A 148 15.45 13.75 -5.03
CA GLN A 148 16.40 12.77 -5.56
C GLN A 148 16.23 11.41 -4.90
N ALA A 149 16.04 11.39 -3.57
CA ALA A 149 15.91 10.16 -2.79
C ALA A 149 14.66 9.35 -3.17
N TYR A 150 13.56 10.02 -3.53
CA TYR A 150 12.29 9.39 -3.90
C TYR A 150 11.96 9.49 -5.40
N GLU A 151 12.95 9.73 -6.25
CA GLU A 151 12.82 9.70 -7.71
C GLU A 151 11.69 10.61 -8.24
N GLY A 152 11.50 11.77 -7.61
CA GLY A 152 10.45 12.74 -8.00
C GLY A 152 9.04 12.33 -7.59
N PHE A 153 8.88 11.41 -6.63
CA PHE A 153 7.59 11.12 -6.03
C PHE A 153 7.06 12.35 -5.29
N ASP A 154 5.88 12.83 -5.68
CA ASP A 154 5.18 13.91 -5.00
C ASP A 154 4.15 13.31 -4.02
N PRO A 155 4.34 13.46 -2.68
CA PRO A 155 3.42 12.90 -1.70
C PRO A 155 2.04 13.57 -1.68
N LYS A 156 1.89 14.73 -2.35
CA LYS A 156 0.63 15.47 -2.43
C LYS A 156 -0.14 15.22 -3.72
N SER A 157 0.46 14.54 -4.70
CA SER A 157 -0.16 14.22 -5.97
C SER A 157 -0.69 12.79 -5.97
N SER A 158 -2.00 12.62 -6.17
CA SER A 158 -2.64 11.30 -6.30
C SER A 158 -2.04 10.48 -7.44
N GLU A 159 -1.51 11.13 -8.48
CA GLU A 159 -0.85 10.50 -9.61
C GLU A 159 0.42 9.76 -9.21
N SER A 160 1.15 10.27 -8.21
CA SER A 160 2.35 9.61 -7.69
C SER A 160 2.03 8.25 -7.04
N TYR A 161 0.81 8.07 -6.54
CA TYR A 161 0.38 6.82 -5.87
C TYR A 161 0.00 5.69 -6.84
N ILE A 162 -0.09 5.99 -8.13
CA ILE A 162 -0.37 4.98 -9.17
C ILE A 162 0.68 3.87 -9.18
N ILE A 163 1.93 4.20 -8.87
CA ILE A 163 3.03 3.22 -8.82
C ILE A 163 2.72 2.07 -7.86
N PHE A 164 1.94 2.30 -6.81
CA PHE A 164 1.57 1.28 -5.83
C PHE A 164 0.55 0.26 -6.35
N GLU A 165 -0.13 0.55 -7.47
CA GLU A 165 -1.04 -0.40 -8.13
C GLU A 165 -0.31 -1.62 -8.70
N PHE A 166 0.97 -1.46 -9.03
CA PHE A 166 1.79 -2.48 -9.68
C PHE A 166 2.65 -3.27 -8.69
N ILE A 167 2.64 -2.90 -7.41
CA ILE A 167 3.42 -3.60 -6.40
C ILE A 167 2.61 -4.80 -5.90
N GLN A 168 2.73 -5.93 -6.60
CA GLN A 168 2.35 -7.23 -6.07
C GLN A 168 3.60 -7.87 -5.44
N GLY A 169 3.80 -7.57 -4.17
CA GLY A 169 5.01 -7.98 -3.47
C GLY A 169 4.97 -9.45 -3.06
N LYS A 170 6.12 -10.12 -3.14
CA LYS A 170 6.38 -11.47 -2.58
C LYS A 170 5.94 -11.61 -1.11
N ASN A 171 5.87 -10.49 -0.40
CA ASN A 171 5.55 -10.43 1.03
C ASN A 171 4.08 -10.09 1.31
N MET A 172 3.25 -9.85 0.28
CA MET A 172 1.88 -9.34 0.46
C MET A 172 1.01 -10.27 1.30
N GLU A 173 1.00 -11.56 1.00
CA GLU A 173 0.21 -12.53 1.75
C GLU A 173 0.55 -12.54 3.23
N ARG A 174 1.86 -12.58 3.54
CA ARG A 174 2.36 -12.56 4.92
C ARG A 174 2.08 -11.24 5.63
N SER A 175 2.15 -10.12 4.91
CA SER A 175 1.81 -8.78 5.42
C SER A 175 0.33 -8.67 5.75
N VAL A 176 -0.55 -9.16 4.88
CA VAL A 176 -2.00 -9.17 5.12
C VAL A 176 -2.36 -10.07 6.30
N ASP A 177 -1.74 -11.23 6.42
CA ASP A 177 -1.93 -12.13 7.57
C ASP A 177 -1.51 -11.46 8.88
N LEU A 178 -0.33 -10.81 8.90
CA LEU A 178 0.13 -10.04 10.05
C LEU A 178 -0.88 -8.96 10.43
N ALA A 179 -1.30 -8.14 9.47
CA ALA A 179 -2.25 -7.06 9.69
C ALA A 179 -3.59 -7.58 10.24
N ARG A 180 -4.10 -8.69 9.72
CA ARG A 180 -5.32 -9.34 10.24
C ARG A 180 -5.17 -9.85 11.66
N MET A 181 -4.02 -10.45 11.99
CA MET A 181 -3.73 -10.92 13.35
C MET A 181 -3.67 -9.75 14.32
N ILE A 182 -2.97 -8.66 13.97
CA ILE A 182 -2.88 -7.45 14.80
C ILE A 182 -4.26 -6.82 14.96
N GLN A 183 -5.00 -6.62 13.87
CA GLN A 183 -6.35 -6.05 13.91
C GLN A 183 -7.25 -6.80 14.87
N ARG A 184 -7.27 -8.14 14.77
CA ARG A 184 -8.08 -8.98 15.64
C ARG A 184 -7.64 -8.90 17.10
N SER A 185 -6.36 -9.17 17.38
CA SER A 185 -5.86 -9.26 18.76
C SER A 185 -6.00 -7.94 19.51
N VAL A 186 -5.77 -6.80 18.85
CA VAL A 186 -5.92 -5.48 19.48
C VAL A 186 -7.41 -5.16 19.69
N CYS A 187 -8.25 -5.39 18.70
CA CYS A 187 -9.68 -5.08 18.85
C CYS A 187 -10.34 -5.94 19.92
N GLU A 188 -10.03 -7.22 19.98
CA GLU A 188 -10.54 -8.14 21.00
C GLU A 188 -9.91 -7.89 22.37
N GLY A 189 -8.57 -7.77 22.44
CA GLY A 189 -7.83 -7.67 23.70
C GLY A 189 -7.92 -6.31 24.38
N ALA A 190 -7.89 -5.21 23.62
CA ALA A 190 -7.98 -3.85 24.15
C ALA A 190 -9.38 -3.24 24.03
N GLY A 191 -10.37 -3.98 23.53
CA GLY A 191 -11.75 -3.51 23.36
C GLY A 191 -11.87 -2.35 22.37
N ARG A 192 -11.04 -2.34 21.33
CA ARG A 192 -11.05 -1.27 20.31
C ARG A 192 -12.08 -1.56 19.21
N PRO A 193 -12.88 -0.57 18.79
CA PRO A 193 -13.68 -0.73 17.60
C PRO A 193 -12.77 -1.04 16.39
N SER A 194 -13.15 -2.04 15.57
CA SER A 194 -12.40 -2.41 14.40
C SER A 194 -12.79 -1.52 13.22
N LYS A 195 -11.78 -0.86 12.60
CA LYS A 195 -11.94 -0.14 11.34
C LYS A 195 -11.51 -1.00 10.14
N GLY A 196 -10.90 -2.15 10.40
CA GLY A 196 -10.53 -3.12 9.38
C GLY A 196 -9.06 -3.10 8.97
N VAL A 197 -8.77 -3.95 7.98
CA VAL A 197 -7.45 -4.06 7.35
C VAL A 197 -7.54 -3.49 5.94
N HIS A 198 -6.68 -2.55 5.62
CA HIS A 198 -6.67 -1.79 4.39
C HIS A 198 -5.36 -1.94 3.62
N GLN A 199 -5.36 -1.42 2.40
CA GLN A 199 -4.15 -1.27 1.58
C GLN A 199 -4.01 0.20 1.19
N ALA A 200 -2.76 0.70 1.23
CA ALA A 200 -2.43 2.03 0.75
C ALA A 200 -0.93 2.14 0.38
N GLY A 201 -0.60 3.21 -0.32
CA GLY A 201 0.73 3.47 -0.85
C GLY A 201 1.68 4.10 0.15
N PHE A 202 2.00 3.42 1.25
CA PHE A 202 2.97 3.90 2.22
C PHE A 202 4.40 3.69 1.73
N LEU A 203 5.16 4.77 1.61
CA LEU A 203 6.56 4.73 1.17
C LEU A 203 7.44 3.90 2.11
N VAL A 204 7.24 4.00 3.42
CA VAL A 204 8.02 3.21 4.38
C VAL A 204 7.87 1.71 4.16
N LEU A 205 6.66 1.25 3.78
CA LEU A 205 6.42 -0.16 3.47
C LEU A 205 6.92 -0.54 2.08
N ARG A 206 6.92 0.40 1.13
CA ARG A 206 7.45 0.18 -0.23
C ARG A 206 8.95 -0.08 -0.20
N GLU A 207 9.66 0.66 0.62
CA GLU A 207 11.13 0.60 0.69
C GLU A 207 11.64 -0.59 1.54
N THR A 208 10.76 -1.30 2.26
CA THR A 208 11.12 -2.49 3.03
C THR A 208 11.12 -3.77 2.19
N SER A 209 12.07 -4.68 2.44
CA SER A 209 12.23 -5.94 1.69
C SER A 209 11.61 -7.16 2.37
N MET A 210 11.02 -7.00 3.55
CA MET A 210 10.39 -8.06 4.34
C MET A 210 8.86 -7.82 4.48
N PRO A 211 8.10 -8.81 4.98
CA PRO A 211 6.71 -8.60 5.37
C PRO A 211 6.60 -7.45 6.38
N GLY A 212 5.58 -6.60 6.22
CA GLY A 212 5.36 -5.48 7.12
C GLY A 212 3.96 -4.92 7.05
N CYS A 213 3.58 -4.18 8.08
CA CYS A 213 2.35 -3.42 8.14
C CYS A 213 2.54 -2.09 8.86
N LEU A 214 1.60 -1.18 8.65
CA LEU A 214 1.46 0.06 9.40
C LEU A 214 0.18 -0.03 10.23
N ILE A 215 0.29 0.37 11.49
CA ILE A 215 -0.79 0.36 12.47
C ILE A 215 -1.22 1.80 12.73
N GLU A 216 -2.52 2.05 12.71
CA GLU A 216 -3.14 3.28 13.18
C GLU A 216 -3.87 2.99 14.51
N LEU A 217 -3.30 3.47 15.61
CA LEU A 217 -3.72 3.16 16.97
C LEU A 217 -5.12 3.69 17.33
N GLY A 218 -5.54 4.76 16.64
CA GLY A 218 -6.79 5.47 16.88
C GLY A 218 -6.73 6.85 16.26
N PHE A 219 -7.67 7.74 16.61
CA PHE A 219 -7.82 9.06 16.01
C PHE A 219 -7.49 10.17 17.01
N ILE A 220 -6.26 10.70 16.98
CA ILE A 220 -5.76 11.68 17.95
C ILE A 220 -6.57 13.00 17.97
N THR A 221 -7.24 13.33 16.86
CA THR A 221 -8.11 14.51 16.76
C THR A 221 -9.51 14.31 17.35
N THR A 222 -9.83 13.09 17.80
CA THR A 222 -11.08 12.78 18.49
C THR A 222 -10.83 12.76 20.00
N PRO A 223 -11.48 13.61 20.80
CA PRO A 223 -11.08 13.85 22.21
C PRO A 223 -11.10 12.64 23.14
N ASP A 224 -12.04 11.72 22.96
CA ASP A 224 -12.11 10.48 23.75
C ASP A 224 -11.06 9.45 23.30
N GLU A 225 -10.75 9.38 22.00
CA GLU A 225 -9.65 8.58 21.45
C GLU A 225 -8.30 9.13 21.97
N GLU A 226 -8.10 10.44 21.94
CA GLU A 226 -6.87 11.04 22.45
C GLU A 226 -6.67 10.72 23.93
N ARG A 227 -7.74 10.82 24.77
CA ARG A 227 -7.66 10.41 26.18
C ARG A 227 -7.31 8.95 26.34
N LEU A 228 -7.91 8.07 25.55
CA LEU A 228 -7.62 6.64 25.56
C LEU A 228 -6.14 6.37 25.20
N LEU A 229 -5.63 7.04 24.16
CA LEU A 229 -4.25 6.89 23.69
C LEU A 229 -3.21 7.45 24.67
N ASN A 230 -3.61 8.26 25.64
CA ASN A 230 -2.79 8.76 26.73
C ASN A 230 -3.02 8.02 28.07
N ASP A 231 -3.99 7.11 28.15
CA ASP A 231 -4.19 6.26 29.33
C ASP A 231 -3.19 5.10 29.35
N LYS A 232 -2.42 5.01 30.43
CA LYS A 232 -1.34 4.02 30.58
C LYS A 232 -1.82 2.58 30.45
N ASN A 233 -3.02 2.26 30.97
CA ASN A 233 -3.56 0.91 30.95
C ASN A 233 -4.08 0.57 29.54
N LYS A 234 -4.74 1.53 28.88
CA LYS A 234 -5.22 1.35 27.50
C LYS A 234 -4.10 1.19 26.50
N VAL A 235 -3.05 1.99 26.63
CA VAL A 235 -1.82 1.86 25.86
C VAL A 235 -1.15 0.50 26.09
N ASP A 236 -1.16 0.02 27.33
CA ASP A 236 -0.63 -1.30 27.67
C ASP A 236 -1.46 -2.44 27.06
N ASP A 237 -2.78 -2.34 27.13
CA ASP A 237 -3.69 -3.30 26.48
C ASP A 237 -3.49 -3.36 24.96
N ILE A 238 -3.31 -2.22 24.29
CA ILE A 238 -3.00 -2.15 22.86
C ILE A 238 -1.65 -2.81 22.56
N ALA A 239 -0.59 -2.42 23.29
CA ALA A 239 0.75 -2.97 23.10
C ALA A 239 0.79 -4.49 23.31
N LYS A 240 0.03 -4.99 24.27
CA LYS A 240 -0.12 -6.42 24.54
C LYS A 240 -0.86 -7.14 23.42
N GLY A 241 -1.92 -6.53 22.87
CA GLY A 241 -2.63 -7.08 21.71
C GLY A 241 -1.72 -7.19 20.48
N ILE A 242 -0.85 -6.19 20.22
CA ILE A 242 0.16 -6.26 19.16
C ILE A 242 1.16 -7.40 19.42
N TYR A 243 1.63 -7.53 20.65
CA TYR A 243 2.53 -8.61 21.07
C TYR A 243 1.91 -10.00 20.85
N GLU A 244 0.67 -10.22 21.28
CA GLU A 244 -0.05 -11.49 21.09
C GLU A 244 -0.18 -11.85 19.59
N ALA A 245 -0.48 -10.86 18.76
CA ALA A 245 -0.53 -11.03 17.30
C ALA A 245 0.85 -11.39 16.73
N PHE A 246 1.90 -10.73 17.20
CA PHE A 246 3.27 -11.06 16.80
C PHE A 246 3.65 -12.49 17.16
N CYS A 247 3.31 -12.97 18.35
CA CYS A 247 3.54 -14.35 18.76
C CYS A 247 2.83 -15.34 17.81
N ASN A 248 1.56 -15.08 17.49
CA ASN A 248 0.79 -15.91 16.56
C ASN A 248 1.40 -15.92 15.17
N TYR A 249 1.84 -14.76 14.67
CA TYR A 249 2.50 -14.64 13.38
C TYR A 249 3.81 -15.40 13.34
N LYS A 250 4.68 -15.19 14.36
CA LYS A 250 5.97 -15.88 14.46
C LYS A 250 5.77 -17.41 14.51
N ASN A 251 4.84 -17.90 15.31
CA ASN A 251 4.53 -19.32 15.39
C ASN A 251 4.06 -19.90 14.05
N LYS A 252 3.35 -19.12 13.24
CA LYS A 252 2.88 -19.56 11.91
C LYS A 252 4.01 -19.60 10.87
N TYR A 253 4.92 -18.64 10.89
CA TYR A 253 5.85 -18.40 9.78
C TYR A 253 7.32 -18.68 10.11
N ASP A 254 7.73 -18.62 11.38
CA ASP A 254 9.07 -18.99 11.81
C ASP A 254 9.14 -20.49 12.11
N LYS A 255 9.73 -21.21 11.18
CA LYS A 255 9.94 -22.67 11.32
C LYS A 255 11.21 -23.04 12.11
N SER A 256 12.01 -22.06 12.52
CA SER A 256 13.31 -22.28 13.15
C SER A 256 13.20 -22.66 14.62
N VAL A 257 12.11 -22.27 15.31
CA VAL A 257 11.90 -22.56 16.73
C VAL A 257 10.41 -22.83 16.98
N SER A 258 10.09 -24.05 17.44
CA SER A 258 8.76 -24.38 17.94
C SER A 258 8.72 -24.08 19.45
N VAL A 259 8.32 -22.88 19.82
CA VAL A 259 8.01 -22.57 21.22
C VAL A 259 6.51 -22.73 21.42
N PRO A 260 6.04 -23.58 22.34
CA PRO A 260 4.61 -23.70 22.59
C PRO A 260 4.10 -22.45 23.29
N TYR A 261 3.55 -21.53 22.51
CA TYR A 261 2.81 -20.37 23.03
C TYR A 261 1.39 -20.79 23.38
N ARG A 262 1.00 -20.61 24.64
CA ARG A 262 -0.40 -20.67 25.07
C ARG A 262 -0.96 -19.25 25.14
N ALA A 263 -1.88 -18.94 24.22
CA ALA A 263 -2.66 -17.72 24.32
C ALA A 263 -3.39 -17.72 25.69
N SER A 264 -3.23 -16.68 26.48
CA SER A 264 -4.02 -16.54 27.71
C SER A 264 -5.47 -16.30 27.31
N GLU A 265 -6.38 -17.15 27.76
CA GLU A 265 -7.82 -16.90 27.65
C GLU A 265 -8.16 -15.62 28.41
N ARG A 266 -8.36 -14.52 27.69
CA ARG A 266 -8.81 -13.25 28.28
C ARG A 266 -10.33 -13.15 28.19
N ARG A 267 -10.95 -12.93 29.32
CA ARG A 267 -12.32 -12.40 29.36
C ARG A 267 -12.28 -10.97 28.82
N VAL A 268 -12.99 -10.71 27.74
CA VAL A 268 -13.19 -9.37 27.20
C VAL A 268 -13.99 -8.57 28.23
N SER A 269 -13.33 -7.69 28.97
CA SER A 269 -14.03 -6.67 29.75
C SER A 269 -14.50 -5.59 28.79
N ALA A 270 -15.81 -5.40 28.67
CA ALA A 270 -16.35 -4.27 27.92
C ALA A 270 -15.79 -2.97 28.50
N VAL A 271 -15.07 -2.23 27.66
CA VAL A 271 -14.56 -0.90 28.03
C VAL A 271 -15.73 0.06 28.08
N PRO A 272 -16.00 0.75 29.20
CA PRO A 272 -17.03 1.78 29.23
C PRO A 272 -16.74 2.84 28.16
N THR A 273 -17.72 3.10 27.31
CA THR A 273 -17.60 4.14 26.28
C THR A 273 -17.66 5.50 26.97
N ILE A 274 -16.50 6.10 27.23
CA ILE A 274 -16.40 7.47 27.76
C ILE A 274 -16.60 8.44 26.60
N VAL A 275 -17.82 8.51 26.09
CA VAL A 275 -18.21 9.52 25.09
C VAL A 275 -18.93 10.63 25.86
N PRO A 276 -18.43 11.87 25.83
CA PRO A 276 -19.16 13.00 26.41
C PRO A 276 -20.56 13.10 25.79
N ASP A 277 -21.57 13.38 26.59
CA ASP A 277 -22.97 13.42 26.14
C ASP A 277 -23.23 14.38 24.98
N SER A 278 -22.44 15.43 24.86
CA SER A 278 -22.44 16.35 23.71
C SER A 278 -22.13 15.71 22.36
N TYR A 279 -21.47 14.54 22.33
CA TYR A 279 -21.20 13.80 21.10
C TYR A 279 -22.30 12.77 20.77
N LYS A 280 -23.02 12.27 21.76
CA LYS A 280 -24.14 11.34 21.53
C LYS A 280 -25.32 12.02 20.81
N GLU A 281 -25.57 13.30 21.10
CA GLU A 281 -26.62 14.06 20.42
C GLU A 281 -26.31 14.34 18.94
N LYS A 282 -25.03 14.50 18.57
CA LYS A 282 -24.65 14.70 17.16
C LYS A 282 -24.74 13.42 16.33
N GLU A 283 -24.48 12.25 16.90
CA GLU A 283 -24.66 10.97 16.20
C GLU A 283 -26.13 10.67 15.91
N THR A 284 -27.02 10.96 16.86
CA THR A 284 -28.46 10.77 16.68
C THR A 284 -29.06 11.76 15.68
N ALA A 285 -28.52 12.96 15.56
CA ALA A 285 -28.97 13.97 14.58
C ALA A 285 -28.51 13.60 13.15
N SER A 286 -27.31 13.07 12.96
CA SER A 286 -26.82 12.59 11.66
C SER A 286 -27.53 11.33 11.17
N ALA A 287 -27.92 10.43 12.08
CA ALA A 287 -28.64 9.21 11.72
C ALA A 287 -30.10 9.45 11.32
N LYS A 288 -30.69 10.59 11.72
CA LYS A 288 -32.08 10.94 11.38
C LYS A 288 -32.24 11.68 10.05
N LEU A 289 -31.18 12.00 9.34
CA LEU A 289 -31.21 12.79 8.08
C LEU A 289 -31.10 11.95 6.79
N ILE A 290 -31.27 10.63 6.87
CA ILE A 290 -31.40 9.79 5.68
C ILE A 290 -32.82 9.24 5.62
N PRO A 291 -33.73 9.79 4.81
CA PRO A 291 -35.03 9.16 4.58
C PRO A 291 -34.81 7.91 3.72
N GLU A 292 -35.22 6.76 4.22
CA GLU A 292 -35.39 5.54 3.41
C GLU A 292 -36.38 5.82 2.26
N LYS A 293 -35.84 5.97 1.06
CA LYS A 293 -36.65 5.97 -0.15
C LYS A 293 -36.85 4.52 -0.60
N LYS A 294 -38.01 3.99 -0.27
CA LYS A 294 -38.56 2.76 -0.86
C LYS A 294 -38.49 2.88 -2.38
N ILE A 295 -37.82 1.93 -3.01
CA ILE A 295 -37.85 1.76 -4.47
C ILE A 295 -38.96 0.77 -4.79
N GLU A 296 -40.09 1.26 -5.29
CA GLU A 296 -41.05 0.45 -6.02
C GLU A 296 -40.79 0.56 -7.53
N PRO A 297 -40.98 -0.51 -8.31
CA PRO A 297 -40.65 -0.54 -9.75
C PRO A 297 -41.81 0.01 -10.58
N ALA A 298 -41.57 1.08 -11.33
CA ALA A 298 -42.50 1.56 -12.33
C ALA A 298 -41.98 1.27 -13.72
N ALA A 299 -42.68 0.38 -14.39
CA ALA A 299 -42.63 0.17 -15.81
C ALA A 299 -43.59 1.14 -16.54
N LYS A 300 -43.21 1.54 -17.76
CA LYS A 300 -44.00 2.11 -18.87
C LYS A 300 -44.57 3.54 -18.75
N LYS A 301 -44.04 4.42 -19.59
CA LYS A 301 -44.79 4.89 -20.80
C LYS A 301 -43.92 5.79 -21.67
N MET A 302 -43.87 5.41 -22.94
CA MET A 302 -43.50 6.25 -24.09
C MET A 302 -44.59 7.30 -24.35
N GLU A 303 -44.18 8.49 -24.85
CA GLU A 303 -44.70 9.19 -26.06
C GLU A 303 -44.23 10.65 -26.05
N ALA A 304 -43.45 10.99 -27.04
CA ALA A 304 -43.71 11.88 -28.17
C ALA A 304 -43.90 13.38 -27.91
N ALA A 305 -43.00 14.19 -28.47
CA ALA A 305 -43.18 15.41 -29.27
C ALA A 305 -41.79 15.96 -29.61
N LYS A 306 -41.30 15.90 -30.74
CA LYS A 306 -41.40 16.48 -32.10
C LYS A 306 -41.27 18.01 -32.13
N LYS A 307 -40.29 18.41 -33.00
CA LYS A 307 -40.15 19.66 -33.81
C LYS A 307 -39.57 20.89 -33.09
N GLU A 308 -38.74 21.68 -33.65
CA GLU A 308 -38.29 22.24 -34.92
C GLU A 308 -37.07 23.12 -34.60
N GLY A 309 -36.10 23.42 -35.36
CA GLY A 309 -35.86 23.55 -36.75
C GLY A 309 -34.58 24.35 -36.99
N SER A 310 -33.96 24.05 -38.10
CA SER A 310 -33.39 24.98 -39.12
C SER A 310 -32.07 25.71 -38.72
N SER A 311 -30.98 25.58 -39.39
CA SER A 311 -30.60 25.62 -40.81
C SER A 311 -29.36 26.54 -41.02
N ARG A 312 -28.46 26.07 -41.92
CA ARG A 312 -27.55 26.83 -42.80
C ARG A 312 -26.17 27.20 -42.24
N ASN A 313 -25.04 27.09 -42.93
CA ASN A 313 -24.61 26.80 -44.31
C ASN A 313 -23.11 26.48 -44.20
N ALA A 314 -22.58 25.50 -44.86
CA ALA A 314 -22.08 25.36 -46.24
C ALA A 314 -20.71 26.06 -46.53
N ASP A 315 -19.84 25.20 -47.05
CA ASP A 315 -18.80 25.42 -48.06
C ASP A 315 -17.46 26.13 -47.70
N SER A 316 -16.37 25.40 -47.77
CA SER A 316 -15.53 25.50 -48.96
C SER A 316 -14.41 24.47 -49.00
N VAL A 317 -14.43 23.74 -50.08
CA VAL A 317 -13.42 22.85 -50.64
C VAL A 317 -12.18 23.65 -51.07
N ARG A 318 -10.97 23.13 -50.79
CA ARG A 318 -9.84 23.25 -51.72
C ARG A 318 -8.89 22.06 -51.61
N LYS A 319 -8.95 21.22 -52.61
CA LYS A 319 -7.88 20.35 -53.06
C LYS A 319 -6.73 21.20 -53.59
N VAL A 320 -5.53 20.81 -53.28
CA VAL A 320 -4.37 20.95 -54.20
C VAL A 320 -3.53 19.69 -54.08
N ASP A 321 -3.18 19.19 -55.24
CA ASP A 321 -2.57 17.93 -55.57
C ASP A 321 -1.04 18.03 -55.61
N SER A 322 -0.42 16.85 -55.54
CA SER A 322 0.82 16.37 -56.19
C SER A 322 2.20 16.87 -55.80
N SER A 323 2.92 15.85 -55.34
CA SER A 323 4.28 15.47 -55.74
C SER A 323 5.47 16.39 -55.48
N ILE A 324 6.32 15.90 -54.59
CA ILE A 324 7.79 15.76 -54.87
C ILE A 324 8.31 14.61 -53.98
N LYS A 325 8.84 13.58 -54.63
CA LYS A 325 9.73 12.58 -54.04
C LYS A 325 11.11 13.29 -53.76
N VAL A 326 11.75 12.97 -52.65
CA VAL A 326 13.12 12.45 -52.57
C VAL A 326 13.56 12.32 -51.13
N ASP A 327 13.80 11.12 -50.73
CA ASP A 327 14.91 10.54 -49.94
C ASP A 327 15.50 11.32 -48.75
N SER A 328 15.00 10.92 -47.56
CA SER A 328 15.75 10.99 -46.29
C SER A 328 15.16 10.06 -45.21
N SER A 329 14.95 8.79 -45.60
CA SER A 329 14.35 7.77 -44.75
C SER A 329 15.31 6.91 -43.96
N LYS A 330 16.44 7.45 -43.47
CA LYS A 330 17.39 6.63 -42.68
C LYS A 330 17.81 7.20 -41.31
N LYS A 331 17.37 8.41 -40.93
CA LYS A 331 17.79 9.01 -39.66
C LYS A 331 16.68 9.23 -38.63
N VAL A 332 15.40 9.07 -39.01
CA VAL A 332 14.26 9.32 -38.14
C VAL A 332 13.71 8.01 -37.52
N GLU A 333 14.02 6.85 -38.11
CA GLU A 333 13.57 5.56 -37.57
C GLU A 333 14.36 5.07 -36.35
N LYS A 334 15.60 5.52 -36.16
CA LYS A 334 16.45 5.05 -35.06
C LYS A 334 16.16 5.72 -33.71
N GLU A 335 15.57 6.92 -33.68
CA GLU A 335 15.20 7.60 -32.43
C GLU A 335 13.79 7.22 -31.92
N LYS A 336 12.92 6.67 -32.77
CA LYS A 336 11.59 6.20 -32.36
C LYS A 336 11.57 4.82 -31.69
N GLU A 337 12.60 4.01 -31.90
CA GLU A 337 12.68 2.65 -31.35
C GLU A 337 13.16 2.58 -29.88
N GLU A 338 13.75 3.65 -29.34
CA GLU A 338 14.33 3.64 -28.00
C GLU A 338 13.33 3.99 -26.87
N THR A 339 12.18 4.56 -27.18
CA THR A 339 11.19 4.96 -26.16
C THR A 339 10.18 3.86 -25.88
N PRO A 340 9.92 3.52 -24.59
CA PRO A 340 8.90 2.56 -24.24
C PRO A 340 7.49 3.00 -24.70
N VAL A 341 6.70 2.06 -25.18
CA VAL A 341 5.30 2.24 -25.58
C VAL A 341 4.40 1.53 -24.57
N PHE A 342 3.44 2.25 -24.03
CA PHE A 342 2.47 1.73 -23.08
C PHE A 342 1.17 1.34 -23.81
N LYS A 343 0.56 0.24 -23.40
CA LYS A 343 -0.73 -0.27 -23.89
C LYS A 343 -1.59 -0.74 -22.72
N LEU A 344 -2.91 -0.71 -22.86
CA LEU A 344 -3.85 -1.24 -21.87
C LEU A 344 -4.23 -2.66 -22.23
N GLN A 345 -3.83 -3.66 -21.47
CA GLN A 345 -4.27 -5.04 -21.63
C GLN A 345 -5.66 -5.20 -21.02
N ILE A 346 -6.64 -5.66 -21.82
CA ILE A 346 -8.05 -5.75 -21.42
C ILE A 346 -8.55 -7.19 -21.29
N PHE A 347 -7.92 -8.14 -21.98
CA PHE A 347 -8.35 -9.52 -21.99
C PHE A 347 -7.20 -10.48 -22.32
N VAL A 348 -7.33 -11.73 -21.85
CA VAL A 348 -6.42 -12.85 -22.17
C VAL A 348 -7.28 -14.05 -22.56
N GLY A 349 -6.95 -14.69 -23.67
CA GLY A 349 -7.64 -15.89 -24.16
C GLY A 349 -6.67 -16.98 -24.61
N ASP A 350 -7.18 -18.17 -24.81
CA ASP A 350 -6.45 -19.34 -25.31
C ASP A 350 -6.43 -19.43 -26.84
N ARG A 351 -7.28 -18.63 -27.51
CA ARG A 351 -7.42 -18.57 -28.96
C ARG A 351 -7.59 -17.13 -29.47
N MET A 352 -7.35 -16.95 -30.77
CA MET A 352 -7.60 -15.67 -31.44
C MET A 352 -9.11 -15.41 -31.54
N LEU A 353 -9.56 -14.27 -30.99
CA LEU A 353 -10.95 -13.81 -31.06
C LEU A 353 -11.12 -12.86 -32.25
N ARG A 354 -12.34 -12.85 -32.84
CA ARG A 354 -12.70 -11.97 -33.97
C ARG A 354 -13.17 -10.61 -33.45
N LYS A 355 -13.06 -9.58 -34.28
CA LYS A 355 -13.68 -8.27 -34.03
C LYS A 355 -15.17 -8.45 -33.80
N GLY A 356 -15.69 -7.82 -32.73
CA GLY A 356 -17.09 -7.95 -32.33
C GLY A 356 -17.41 -9.07 -31.36
N ASP A 357 -16.40 -9.83 -30.90
CA ASP A 357 -16.60 -10.83 -29.85
C ASP A 357 -17.07 -10.15 -28.55
N ALA A 358 -17.96 -10.82 -27.81
CA ALA A 358 -18.57 -10.29 -26.59
C ALA A 358 -17.57 -9.92 -25.51
N HIS A 359 -16.40 -10.58 -25.47
CA HIS A 359 -15.32 -10.27 -24.51
C HIS A 359 -14.76 -8.86 -24.66
N PHE A 360 -14.88 -8.26 -25.86
CA PHE A 360 -14.42 -6.89 -26.09
C PHE A 360 -15.41 -5.81 -25.65
N LYS A 361 -16.63 -6.19 -25.23
CA LYS A 361 -17.66 -5.27 -24.69
C LYS A 361 -17.87 -4.00 -25.54
N GLY A 362 -17.84 -4.19 -26.88
CA GLY A 362 -18.04 -3.13 -27.85
C GLY A 362 -16.80 -2.34 -28.26
N GLU A 363 -15.61 -2.70 -27.77
CA GLU A 363 -14.35 -2.14 -28.28
C GLU A 363 -14.06 -2.73 -29.66
N THR A 364 -13.81 -1.86 -30.63
CA THR A 364 -13.58 -2.23 -32.04
C THR A 364 -12.11 -2.09 -32.45
N GLU A 365 -11.35 -1.27 -31.72
CA GLU A 365 -9.94 -1.03 -31.97
C GLU A 365 -9.11 -1.69 -30.87
N PHE A 366 -8.45 -2.77 -31.21
CA PHE A 366 -7.57 -3.48 -30.30
C PHE A 366 -6.43 -4.14 -31.07
N ASP A 367 -5.29 -4.27 -30.37
CA ASP A 367 -4.15 -5.08 -30.80
C ASP A 367 -4.15 -6.42 -30.06
N SER A 368 -3.38 -7.37 -30.59
CA SER A 368 -3.15 -8.63 -29.90
C SER A 368 -1.71 -9.09 -30.05
N PHE A 369 -1.20 -9.78 -29.04
CA PHE A 369 0.11 -10.45 -29.08
C PHE A 369 0.03 -11.79 -28.38
N LYS A 370 0.93 -12.69 -28.76
CA LYS A 370 1.05 -14.03 -28.14
C LYS A 370 2.12 -14.03 -27.05
N GLU A 371 1.83 -14.66 -25.92
CA GLU A 371 2.79 -14.94 -24.87
C GLU A 371 2.58 -16.40 -24.42
N GLY A 372 3.49 -17.27 -24.84
CA GLY A 372 3.31 -18.72 -24.70
C GLY A 372 2.12 -19.23 -25.53
N SER A 373 1.22 -19.97 -24.89
CA SER A 373 -0.02 -20.48 -25.51
C SER A 373 -1.18 -19.48 -25.48
N LEU A 374 -1.00 -18.33 -24.83
CA LEU A 374 -2.07 -17.35 -24.62
C LEU A 374 -2.01 -16.20 -25.64
N VAL A 375 -3.19 -15.71 -26.00
CA VAL A 375 -3.37 -14.50 -26.81
C VAL A 375 -3.86 -13.38 -25.87
N LYS A 376 -3.12 -12.27 -25.86
CA LYS A 376 -3.41 -11.11 -25.02
C LYS A 376 -3.87 -9.96 -25.90
N TYR A 377 -4.93 -9.27 -25.45
CA TYR A 377 -5.57 -8.20 -26.19
C TYR A 377 -5.37 -6.87 -25.49
N THR A 378 -4.99 -5.85 -26.26
CA THR A 378 -4.68 -4.51 -25.75
C THR A 378 -5.42 -3.44 -26.52
N ILE A 379 -5.76 -2.35 -25.83
CA ILE A 379 -6.29 -1.13 -26.43
C ILE A 379 -5.39 0.05 -26.10
N GLY A 380 -5.41 1.05 -26.97
CA GLY A 380 -4.56 2.22 -26.85
C GLY A 380 -3.08 1.89 -27.01
N SER A 381 -2.31 2.87 -27.46
CA SER A 381 -0.86 2.77 -27.62
C SER A 381 -0.28 4.17 -27.53
N SER A 382 0.59 4.42 -26.56
CA SER A 382 1.23 5.73 -26.39
C SER A 382 2.59 5.60 -25.71
N THR A 383 3.53 6.47 -26.07
CA THR A 383 4.78 6.68 -25.32
C THR A 383 4.53 7.50 -24.05
N ASN A 384 3.36 8.14 -23.92
CA ASN A 384 2.95 8.88 -22.74
C ASN A 384 2.14 7.97 -21.81
N TYR A 385 2.74 7.55 -20.72
CA TYR A 385 2.10 6.73 -19.70
C TYR A 385 0.75 7.30 -19.21
N ASN A 386 0.66 8.62 -19.03
CA ASN A 386 -0.54 9.26 -18.48
C ASN A 386 -1.76 9.14 -19.42
N GLU A 387 -1.55 9.03 -20.72
CA GLU A 387 -2.64 8.83 -21.69
C GLU A 387 -3.26 7.44 -21.54
N ILE A 388 -2.42 6.41 -21.46
CA ILE A 388 -2.91 5.03 -21.27
C ILE A 388 -3.53 4.85 -19.89
N TYR A 389 -3.04 5.58 -18.90
CA TYR A 389 -3.64 5.60 -17.58
C TYR A 389 -5.05 6.24 -17.56
N ARG A 390 -5.25 7.35 -18.26
CA ARG A 390 -6.59 7.95 -18.43
C ARG A 390 -7.52 6.98 -19.15
N LEU A 391 -7.04 6.36 -20.23
CA LEU A 391 -7.79 5.33 -20.94
C LEU A 391 -8.19 4.18 -20.01
N ARG A 392 -7.29 3.72 -19.13
CA ARG A 392 -7.63 2.70 -18.13
C ARG A 392 -8.77 3.16 -17.22
N LYS A 393 -8.72 4.38 -16.68
CA LYS A 393 -9.80 4.92 -15.83
C LYS A 393 -11.15 4.94 -16.56
N GLU A 394 -11.18 5.32 -17.82
CA GLU A 394 -12.39 5.34 -18.65
C GLU A 394 -12.94 3.95 -18.92
N LYS A 395 -12.08 2.95 -18.97
CA LYS A 395 -12.45 1.58 -19.32
C LYS A 395 -12.65 0.65 -18.12
N LEU A 396 -12.39 1.09 -16.89
CA LEU A 396 -12.49 0.24 -15.69
C LEU A 396 -13.87 -0.36 -15.47
N ASP A 397 -14.94 0.36 -15.75
CA ASP A 397 -16.32 -0.15 -15.62
C ASP A 397 -16.58 -1.32 -16.59
N LYS A 398 -15.99 -1.28 -17.77
CA LYS A 398 -16.08 -2.34 -18.77
C LYS A 398 -15.08 -3.46 -18.49
N PHE A 399 -13.85 -3.13 -18.12
CA PHE A 399 -12.72 -4.05 -17.94
C PHE A 399 -12.07 -3.85 -16.57
N PRO A 400 -12.68 -4.33 -15.49
CA PRO A 400 -12.17 -4.10 -14.12
C PRO A 400 -10.79 -4.72 -13.87
N GLU A 401 -10.40 -5.73 -14.66
CA GLU A 401 -9.09 -6.39 -14.56
C GLU A 401 -8.05 -5.83 -15.55
N ALA A 402 -8.37 -4.74 -16.26
CA ALA A 402 -7.44 -4.16 -17.22
C ALA A 402 -6.22 -3.54 -16.51
N PHE A 403 -5.04 -3.79 -17.06
CA PHE A 403 -3.78 -3.25 -16.55
C PHE A 403 -2.85 -2.78 -17.68
N ILE A 404 -1.95 -1.86 -17.34
CA ILE A 404 -1.03 -1.29 -18.30
C ILE A 404 0.18 -2.22 -18.46
N ILE A 405 0.60 -2.40 -19.70
CA ILE A 405 1.82 -3.11 -20.07
C ILE A 405 2.69 -2.20 -20.92
N ALA A 406 3.98 -2.51 -20.99
CA ALA A 406 4.93 -1.76 -21.80
C ALA A 406 5.65 -2.67 -22.79
N PHE A 407 6.00 -2.06 -23.92
CA PHE A 407 6.85 -2.66 -24.94
C PHE A 407 8.03 -1.71 -25.24
N LYS A 408 9.18 -2.28 -25.56
CA LYS A 408 10.33 -1.55 -26.08
C LYS A 408 10.93 -2.39 -27.19
N ASN A 409 11.14 -1.77 -28.34
CA ASN A 409 11.62 -2.47 -29.56
C ASN A 409 10.75 -3.66 -29.98
N GLY A 410 9.44 -3.57 -29.76
CA GLY A 410 8.50 -4.64 -30.08
C GLY A 410 8.44 -5.79 -29.08
N GLU A 411 9.33 -5.83 -28.09
CA GLU A 411 9.34 -6.83 -27.04
C GLU A 411 8.68 -6.31 -25.75
N LYS A 412 8.12 -7.24 -24.96
CA LYS A 412 7.54 -6.89 -23.67
C LYS A 412 8.62 -6.36 -22.74
N TYR A 413 8.35 -5.22 -22.13
CA TYR A 413 9.28 -4.49 -21.29
C TYR A 413 8.74 -4.32 -19.88
N ASP A 414 9.61 -4.24 -18.88
CA ASP A 414 9.19 -3.99 -17.51
C ASP A 414 8.51 -2.63 -17.39
N VAL A 415 7.26 -2.63 -16.91
CA VAL A 415 6.42 -1.42 -16.84
C VAL A 415 7.04 -0.37 -15.92
N ASN A 416 7.65 -0.79 -14.81
CA ASN A 416 8.25 0.16 -13.85
C ASN A 416 9.49 0.82 -14.45
N GLN A 417 10.27 0.05 -15.22
CA GLN A 417 11.42 0.59 -15.93
C GLN A 417 10.99 1.54 -17.06
N ALA A 418 9.93 1.18 -17.80
CA ALA A 418 9.34 2.04 -18.81
C ALA A 418 8.81 3.36 -18.23
N ILE A 419 8.17 3.33 -17.06
CA ILE A 419 7.70 4.53 -16.36
C ILE A 419 8.88 5.41 -15.91
N ARG A 420 9.97 4.81 -15.42
CA ARG A 420 11.18 5.55 -15.07
C ARG A 420 11.76 6.28 -16.28
N GLU A 421 11.90 5.60 -17.40
CA GLU A 421 12.40 6.19 -18.67
C GLU A 421 11.46 7.31 -19.16
N PHE A 422 10.15 7.11 -19.13
CA PHE A 422 9.17 8.13 -19.48
C PHE A 422 9.33 9.40 -18.64
N ARG A 423 9.53 9.25 -17.34
CA ARG A 423 9.72 10.40 -16.42
C ARG A 423 11.04 11.12 -16.69
N GLN A 424 12.13 10.39 -16.92
CA GLN A 424 13.44 10.97 -17.25
C GLN A 424 13.39 11.76 -18.57
N ASN A 425 12.66 11.25 -19.56
CA ASN A 425 12.53 11.92 -20.86
C ASN A 425 11.62 13.14 -20.83
N ARG A 426 10.71 13.22 -19.87
CA ARG A 426 9.83 14.39 -19.67
C ARG A 426 10.55 15.56 -18.99
N ASN A 427 11.62 15.30 -18.27
CA ASN A 427 12.41 16.30 -17.56
C ASN A 427 13.63 16.79 -18.36
N LYS A 428 13.82 16.30 -19.58
CA LYS A 428 14.75 16.82 -20.59
C LYS A 428 14.01 17.78 -21.54
#